data_726de20bdbc97a834bd2bfbf508805a0
#
_entry.id   726de20bdbc97a834bd2bfbf508805a0
#
_cell.length_a   1.000
_cell.length_b   1.000
_cell.length_c   1.000
_cell.angle_alpha   90.00
_cell.angle_beta   90.00
_cell.angle_gamma   90.00
#
_symmetry.space_group_name_H-M   'P 1'
#
loop_
_entity.id
_entity.type
_entity.pdbx_description
1 polymer ?
#
loop_
_entity_poly.entity_id
_entity_poly.type
_entity_poly.pdbx_seq_one_letter_code
_entity_poly.pdbx_strand_id
1 'polypeptide(L)'
;HYSIKLPARQNLKYDIKLSTTSVNLQEVVITADQLKERLQGTQMSIEQISAKTSKVLPALFGEVDIIKTLQLKAGVSSGSEGSSGLYVRGGAADQNLILLDEATVFNANHLFGFFSTFNADAIKDVRMYKGGFPSQYGGRLSSVIDVRMKDGNNQKFSGTGGIGLITSRLTVEGPIIKDNTSFIVS
;
A
#
# COMPACT_ATOMS: atom_id res chain seq x y z
N HIS A 1 3.23 30.47 19.44
CA HIS A 1 2.46 30.99 20.58
C HIS A 1 3.43 31.47 21.65
N TYR A 2 3.37 32.78 21.98
CA TYR A 2 4.07 33.34 23.13
C TYR A 2 3.06 33.59 24.23
N SER A 3 3.26 33.04 25.41
CA SER A 3 2.46 33.33 26.59
C SER A 3 3.22 34.32 27.46
N ILE A 4 2.69 35.53 27.66
CA ILE A 4 3.26 36.55 28.50
C ILE A 4 2.42 36.63 29.78
N LYS A 5 3.02 36.38 30.94
CA LYS A 5 2.36 36.62 32.24
C LYS A 5 2.49 38.09 32.59
N LEU A 6 1.40 38.83 32.59
CA LEU A 6 1.35 40.22 33.00
C LEU A 6 1.08 40.30 34.50
N PRO A 7 1.93 41.00 35.28
CA PRO A 7 1.62 41.29 36.69
C PRO A 7 0.51 42.35 36.75
N ALA A 8 -0.56 42.03 37.49
CA ALA A 8 -1.69 42.93 37.69
C ALA A 8 -1.28 44.09 38.61
N ARG A 9 -0.84 45.22 38.05
CA ARG A 9 -0.67 46.53 38.69
C ARG A 9 0.48 47.41 38.15
N GLN A 10 0.98 47.13 36.96
CA GLN A 10 1.97 48.02 36.30
C GLN A 10 1.57 48.25 34.84
N ASN A 11 1.62 49.54 34.41
CA ASN A 11 1.52 49.88 33.00
C ASN A 11 2.82 49.46 32.31
N LEU A 12 2.80 48.31 31.64
CA LEU A 12 3.88 47.79 30.82
C LEU A 12 3.62 48.10 29.36
N LYS A 13 4.54 48.80 28.73
CA LYS A 13 4.60 48.98 27.30
C LYS A 13 5.43 47.85 26.72
N TYR A 14 4.81 46.97 25.94
CA TYR A 14 5.48 45.82 25.36
C TYR A 14 5.48 45.96 23.83
N ASP A 15 6.65 46.10 23.24
CA ASP A 15 6.81 46.09 21.79
C ASP A 15 7.00 44.65 21.30
N ILE A 16 5.96 44.07 20.71
CA ILE A 16 6.01 42.72 20.16
C ILE A 16 6.60 42.78 18.74
N LYS A 17 7.84 42.31 18.61
CA LYS A 17 8.44 42.09 17.30
C LYS A 17 7.98 40.73 16.79
N LEU A 18 7.05 40.70 15.82
CA LEU A 18 6.67 39.49 15.10
C LEU A 18 7.76 39.23 14.04
N SER A 19 8.50 38.15 14.20
CA SER A 19 9.31 37.60 13.11
C SER A 19 8.42 36.74 12.24
N THR A 20 8.43 36.98 10.94
CA THR A 20 7.85 36.06 9.97
C THR A 20 8.67 34.76 10.00
N THR A 21 8.17 33.75 10.71
CA THR A 21 8.65 32.39 10.54
C THR A 21 8.05 31.90 9.23
N SER A 22 8.80 32.00 8.15
CA SER A 22 8.47 31.27 6.94
C SER A 22 8.62 29.78 7.30
N VAL A 23 7.52 29.09 7.48
CA VAL A 23 7.50 27.64 7.37
C VAL A 23 7.82 27.36 5.91
N ASN A 24 9.07 27.05 5.62
CA ASN A 24 9.39 26.41 4.35
C ASN A 24 8.62 25.09 4.35
N LEU A 25 7.44 25.10 3.74
CA LEU A 25 6.82 23.90 3.25
C LEU A 25 7.88 23.33 2.31
N GLN A 26 8.46 22.19 2.69
CA GLN A 26 9.28 21.43 1.76
C GLN A 26 8.36 21.22 0.55
N GLU A 27 8.72 21.87 -0.54
CA GLU A 27 8.12 21.67 -1.83
C GLU A 27 8.03 20.15 -2.02
N VAL A 28 6.83 19.63 -2.12
CA VAL A 28 6.64 18.25 -2.54
C VAL A 28 7.06 18.25 -4.00
N VAL A 29 8.34 18.05 -4.21
CA VAL A 29 8.87 17.74 -5.53
C VAL A 29 8.22 16.42 -5.88
N ILE A 30 7.10 16.49 -6.59
CA ILE A 30 6.58 15.35 -7.34
C ILE A 30 7.66 15.09 -8.36
N THR A 31 8.58 14.22 -7.99
CA THR A 31 9.73 13.90 -8.84
C THR A 31 9.15 13.37 -10.15
N ALA A 32 9.42 14.09 -11.21
CA ALA A 32 9.16 13.67 -12.58
C ALA A 32 9.84 12.32 -12.91
N ASP A 33 10.62 11.79 -11.99
CA ASP A 33 11.32 10.52 -12.09
C ASP A 33 10.35 9.33 -12.20
N GLN A 34 9.23 9.32 -11.45
CA GLN A 34 8.20 8.28 -11.64
C GLN A 34 7.54 8.36 -13.02
N LEU A 35 7.36 9.55 -13.55
CA LEU A 35 6.82 9.72 -14.90
C LEU A 35 7.87 9.33 -15.95
N LYS A 36 9.14 9.67 -15.73
CA LYS A 36 10.26 9.26 -16.58
C LYS A 36 10.47 7.75 -16.57
N GLU A 37 10.41 7.09 -15.41
CA GLU A 37 10.47 5.63 -15.31
C GLU A 37 9.33 4.97 -16.08
N ARG A 38 8.11 5.50 -16.01
CA ARG A 38 6.97 5.01 -16.79
C ARG A 38 7.10 5.23 -18.27
N LEU A 39 7.70 6.35 -18.69
CA LEU A 39 7.88 6.70 -20.12
C LEU A 39 9.11 6.03 -20.73
N GLN A 40 10.16 5.79 -19.94
CA GLN A 40 11.42 5.19 -20.39
C GLN A 40 11.49 3.68 -20.12
N GLY A 41 10.58 3.16 -19.28
CA GLY A 41 10.50 1.73 -19.01
C GLY A 41 10.15 0.95 -20.27
N THR A 42 11.00 0.01 -20.64
CA THR A 42 10.78 -0.93 -21.76
C THR A 42 9.63 -1.90 -21.49
N GLN A 43 9.11 -1.93 -20.27
CA GLN A 43 8.04 -2.83 -19.84
C GLN A 43 6.68 -2.16 -20.01
N MET A 44 5.91 -2.64 -20.95
CA MET A 44 4.55 -2.16 -21.20
C MET A 44 3.54 -2.87 -20.30
N SER A 45 2.44 -2.18 -19.97
CA SER A 45 1.28 -2.76 -19.25
C SER A 45 1.55 -3.19 -17.81
N ILE A 46 2.46 -2.51 -17.11
CA ILE A 46 2.66 -2.69 -15.66
C ILE A 46 1.79 -1.69 -14.90
N GLU A 47 1.05 -2.21 -13.94
CA GLU A 47 0.36 -1.42 -12.91
C GLU A 47 1.04 -1.66 -11.58
N GLN A 48 1.48 -0.60 -10.94
CA GLN A 48 2.02 -0.67 -9.57
C GLN A 48 1.06 0.00 -8.61
N ILE A 49 0.72 -0.70 -7.54
CA ILE A 49 -0.15 -0.20 -6.47
C ILE A 49 0.63 -0.25 -5.17
N SER A 50 0.82 0.90 -4.55
CA SER A 50 1.38 0.95 -3.22
C SER A 50 0.32 0.60 -2.17
N ALA A 51 0.73 0.03 -1.04
CA ALA A 51 -0.18 -0.24 0.07
C ALA A 51 -0.87 1.03 0.60
N LYS A 52 -0.25 2.20 0.43
CA LYS A 52 -0.87 3.49 0.78
C LYS A 52 -2.08 3.78 -0.10
N THR A 53 -1.99 3.51 -1.39
CA THR A 53 -3.08 3.73 -2.35
C THR A 53 -4.25 2.81 -2.07
N SER A 54 -4.02 1.55 -1.71
CA SER A 54 -5.11 0.62 -1.39
C SER A 54 -5.88 1.02 -0.13
N LYS A 55 -5.23 1.66 0.84
CA LYS A 55 -5.88 2.13 2.08
C LYS A 55 -6.80 3.36 1.90
N VAL A 56 -6.66 4.08 0.80
CA VAL A 56 -7.50 5.25 0.47
C VAL A 56 -8.83 4.83 -0.19
N LEU A 57 -8.87 3.62 -0.74
CA LEU A 57 -10.06 3.11 -1.40
C LEU A 57 -11.12 2.64 -0.38
N PRO A 58 -12.41 2.71 -0.74
CA PRO A 58 -13.47 2.25 0.14
C PRO A 58 -13.28 0.79 0.53
N ALA A 59 -13.23 0.54 1.82
CA ALA A 59 -13.10 -0.81 2.37
C ALA A 59 -14.47 -1.49 2.41
N LEU A 60 -14.59 -2.69 1.86
CA LEU A 60 -15.79 -3.48 1.96
C LEU A 60 -15.86 -4.11 3.37
N PHE A 61 -16.92 -3.81 4.13
CA PHE A 61 -17.09 -4.23 5.53
C PHE A 61 -15.93 -3.83 6.45
N GLY A 62 -15.18 -2.76 6.11
CA GLY A 62 -14.02 -2.31 6.89
C GLY A 62 -12.71 -3.03 6.56
N GLU A 63 -12.72 -3.94 5.58
CA GLU A 63 -11.53 -4.67 5.14
C GLU A 63 -10.97 -4.08 3.85
N VAL A 64 -9.68 -3.70 3.89
CA VAL A 64 -8.93 -3.24 2.73
C VAL A 64 -8.39 -4.44 1.97
N ASP A 65 -8.94 -4.70 0.79
CA ASP A 65 -8.56 -5.83 -0.05
C ASP A 65 -7.77 -5.37 -1.28
N ILE A 66 -6.56 -5.89 -1.41
CA ILE A 66 -5.66 -5.54 -2.51
C ILE A 66 -6.14 -6.08 -3.84
N ILE A 67 -6.71 -7.29 -3.86
CA ILE A 67 -7.26 -7.86 -5.10
C ILE A 67 -8.43 -7.02 -5.60
N LYS A 68 -9.30 -6.55 -4.70
CA LYS A 68 -10.37 -5.62 -5.08
C LYS A 68 -9.85 -4.28 -5.59
N THR A 69 -8.74 -3.81 -5.07
CA THR A 69 -8.06 -2.63 -5.61
C THR A 69 -7.57 -2.86 -7.04
N LEU A 70 -7.06 -4.05 -7.35
CA LEU A 70 -6.66 -4.43 -8.70
C LEU A 70 -7.85 -4.51 -9.66
N GLN A 71 -9.02 -4.96 -9.19
CA GLN A 71 -10.25 -5.04 -10.01
C GLN A 71 -10.76 -3.67 -10.48
N LEU A 72 -10.36 -2.56 -9.81
CA LEU A 72 -10.67 -1.20 -10.25
C LEU A 72 -9.79 -0.72 -11.41
N LYS A 73 -8.79 -1.51 -11.80
CA LYS A 73 -7.89 -1.15 -12.89
C LYS A 73 -8.46 -1.52 -14.26
N ALA A 74 -8.18 -0.69 -15.26
CA ALA A 74 -8.61 -0.92 -16.61
C ALA A 74 -8.19 -2.31 -17.13
N GLY A 75 -9.13 -3.04 -17.72
CA GLY A 75 -8.90 -4.40 -18.25
C GLY A 75 -8.84 -5.50 -17.19
N VAL A 76 -9.33 -5.23 -15.98
CA VAL A 76 -9.47 -6.20 -14.90
C VAL A 76 -10.92 -6.24 -14.45
N SER A 77 -11.46 -7.43 -14.21
CA SER A 77 -12.82 -7.60 -13.71
C SER A 77 -12.88 -8.67 -12.61
N SER A 78 -13.93 -8.62 -11.80
CA SER A 78 -14.17 -9.59 -10.72
C SER A 78 -14.90 -10.85 -11.18
N GLY A 79 -15.45 -10.86 -12.39
CA GLY A 79 -16.34 -11.92 -12.89
C GLY A 79 -17.75 -11.85 -12.30
N SER A 80 -17.91 -11.71 -11.00
CA SER A 80 -19.19 -11.48 -10.32
C SER A 80 -19.04 -10.43 -9.23
N GLU A 81 -20.14 -9.75 -8.91
CA GLU A 81 -20.13 -8.72 -7.87
C GLU A 81 -19.72 -9.29 -6.50
N GLY A 82 -18.85 -8.56 -5.81
CA GLY A 82 -18.35 -8.95 -4.50
C GLY A 82 -17.29 -10.04 -4.49
N SER A 83 -17.05 -10.75 -5.59
CA SER A 83 -16.03 -11.79 -5.68
C SER A 83 -14.61 -11.19 -5.71
N SER A 84 -13.65 -11.89 -5.10
CA SER A 84 -12.21 -11.61 -5.24
C SER A 84 -11.58 -12.34 -6.45
N GLY A 85 -12.38 -12.91 -7.33
CA GLY A 85 -11.91 -13.45 -8.62
C GLY A 85 -11.24 -12.36 -9.46
N LEU A 86 -10.18 -12.72 -10.17
CA LEU A 86 -9.41 -11.79 -10.99
C LEU A 86 -9.41 -12.28 -12.45
N TYR A 87 -10.03 -11.50 -13.31
CA TYR A 87 -10.12 -11.78 -14.76
C TYR A 87 -9.43 -10.63 -15.48
N VAL A 88 -8.33 -10.92 -16.14
CA VAL A 88 -7.49 -9.90 -16.76
C VAL A 88 -7.52 -10.04 -18.26
N ARG A 89 -7.93 -8.97 -18.96
CA ARG A 89 -7.99 -8.92 -20.42
C ARG A 89 -8.73 -10.11 -21.07
N GLY A 90 -9.80 -10.58 -20.42
CA GLY A 90 -10.60 -11.71 -20.90
C GLY A 90 -10.03 -13.08 -20.56
N GLY A 91 -8.92 -13.17 -19.86
CA GLY A 91 -8.40 -14.43 -19.35
C GLY A 91 -9.18 -14.91 -18.12
N ALA A 92 -9.19 -16.23 -17.87
CA ALA A 92 -9.84 -16.85 -16.72
C ALA A 92 -9.03 -16.65 -15.42
N ALA A 93 -9.68 -16.83 -14.29
CA ALA A 93 -9.07 -16.59 -12.98
C ALA A 93 -7.85 -17.48 -12.69
N ASP A 94 -7.87 -18.72 -13.17
CA ASP A 94 -6.78 -19.69 -13.07
C ASP A 94 -5.58 -19.40 -13.99
N GLN A 95 -5.74 -18.46 -14.93
CA GLN A 95 -4.70 -18.05 -15.87
C GLN A 95 -3.82 -16.92 -15.33
N ASN A 96 -4.04 -16.50 -14.11
CA ASN A 96 -3.20 -15.49 -13.44
C ASN A 96 -2.15 -16.18 -12.56
N LEU A 97 -0.91 -15.69 -12.60
CA LEU A 97 0.14 -16.06 -11.67
C LEU A 97 0.14 -15.08 -10.51
N ILE A 98 -0.14 -15.56 -9.32
CA ILE A 98 -0.10 -14.74 -8.11
C ILE A 98 1.10 -15.17 -7.28
N LEU A 99 1.96 -14.23 -6.97
CA LEU A 99 3.18 -14.44 -6.20
C LEU A 99 3.13 -13.60 -4.91
N LEU A 100 3.58 -14.17 -3.82
CA LEU A 100 3.85 -13.50 -2.56
C LEU A 100 5.34 -13.69 -2.24
N ASP A 101 6.13 -12.62 -2.35
CA ASP A 101 7.59 -12.68 -2.21
C ASP A 101 8.20 -13.85 -3.02
N GLU A 102 7.86 -13.90 -4.32
CA GLU A 102 8.28 -14.93 -5.29
C GLU A 102 7.66 -16.32 -5.09
N ALA A 103 6.98 -16.59 -3.97
CA ALA A 103 6.28 -17.85 -3.76
C ALA A 103 4.92 -17.86 -4.45
N THR A 104 4.59 -18.94 -5.17
CA THR A 104 3.31 -19.07 -5.87
C THR A 104 2.16 -19.27 -4.89
N VAL A 105 1.16 -18.41 -4.99
CA VAL A 105 -0.12 -18.50 -4.26
C VAL A 105 -1.16 -19.12 -5.17
N PHE A 106 -1.53 -20.37 -4.92
CA PHE A 106 -2.50 -21.11 -5.74
C PHE A 106 -3.93 -20.66 -5.51
N ASN A 107 -4.26 -20.26 -4.29
CA ASN A 107 -5.58 -19.74 -3.94
C ASN A 107 -5.42 -18.45 -3.13
N ALA A 108 -5.68 -17.33 -3.78
CA ALA A 108 -5.63 -16.02 -3.17
C ALA A 108 -6.94 -15.61 -2.50
N ASN A 109 -7.96 -16.47 -2.55
CA ASN A 109 -9.31 -16.19 -2.08
C ASN A 109 -9.56 -16.79 -0.70
N HIS A 110 -10.28 -16.05 0.13
CA HIS A 110 -10.71 -16.44 1.46
C HIS A 110 -12.21 -16.16 1.63
N LEU A 111 -12.85 -16.81 2.59
CA LEU A 111 -14.25 -16.62 2.96
C LEU A 111 -15.19 -16.67 1.74
N PHE A 112 -15.33 -17.85 1.15
CA PHE A 112 -16.20 -18.12 -0.02
C PHE A 112 -15.88 -17.25 -1.25
N GLY A 113 -14.64 -16.72 -1.35
CA GLY A 113 -14.23 -15.88 -2.47
C GLY A 113 -14.58 -14.40 -2.34
N PHE A 114 -15.07 -13.95 -1.21
CA PHE A 114 -15.38 -12.53 -0.98
C PHE A 114 -14.15 -11.67 -0.65
N PHE A 115 -13.13 -12.25 -0.03
CA PHE A 115 -11.91 -11.55 0.38
C PHE A 115 -10.66 -12.25 -0.14
N SER A 116 -9.58 -11.50 -0.25
CA SER A 116 -8.26 -12.08 -0.49
C SER A 116 -7.59 -12.53 0.80
N THR A 117 -6.62 -13.42 0.68
CA THR A 117 -5.81 -13.90 1.81
C THR A 117 -4.73 -12.89 2.25
N PHE A 118 -4.61 -11.77 1.54
CA PHE A 118 -3.55 -10.81 1.75
C PHE A 118 -3.88 -9.78 2.83
N ASN A 119 -3.05 -9.71 3.87
CA ASN A 119 -3.13 -8.62 4.84
C ASN A 119 -2.50 -7.34 4.29
N ALA A 120 -3.33 -6.33 3.98
CA ALA A 120 -2.89 -5.07 3.41
C ALA A 120 -1.89 -4.30 4.30
N ASP A 121 -1.87 -4.55 5.61
CA ASP A 121 -0.95 -3.89 6.53
C ASP A 121 0.48 -4.42 6.42
N ALA A 122 0.66 -5.68 6.01
CA ALA A 122 1.94 -6.32 5.81
C ALA A 122 2.53 -6.13 4.40
N ILE A 123 1.73 -5.62 3.45
CA ILE A 123 2.17 -5.48 2.07
C ILE A 123 2.84 -4.13 1.83
N LYS A 124 3.91 -4.14 1.08
CA LYS A 124 4.69 -2.98 0.63
C LYS A 124 4.15 -2.42 -0.67
N ASP A 125 4.13 -3.24 -1.69
CA ASP A 125 3.60 -2.91 -3.01
C ASP A 125 3.11 -4.15 -3.76
N VAL A 126 2.31 -3.92 -4.80
CA VAL A 126 1.84 -4.95 -5.72
C VAL A 126 2.12 -4.49 -7.13
N ARG A 127 2.74 -5.35 -7.92
CA ARG A 127 2.98 -5.14 -9.34
C ARG A 127 2.13 -6.11 -10.14
N MET A 128 1.36 -5.56 -11.04
CA MET A 128 0.53 -6.36 -11.94
C MET A 128 0.99 -6.18 -13.37
N TYR A 129 1.35 -7.28 -13.99
CA TYR A 129 1.70 -7.37 -15.41
C TYR A 129 0.49 -7.91 -16.17
N LYS A 130 -0.11 -7.08 -17.03
CA LYS A 130 -1.30 -7.45 -17.82
C LYS A 130 -0.96 -8.01 -19.20
N GLY A 131 0.30 -8.32 -19.44
CA GLY A 131 0.87 -8.81 -20.69
C GLY A 131 2.32 -8.39 -20.82
N GLY A 132 3.07 -9.02 -21.72
CA GLY A 132 4.49 -8.71 -21.90
C GLY A 132 5.31 -9.01 -20.65
N PHE A 133 5.10 -10.18 -20.05
CA PHE A 133 5.78 -10.57 -18.81
C PHE A 133 7.28 -10.67 -19.02
N PRO A 134 8.11 -10.25 -18.05
CA PRO A 134 9.51 -10.60 -18.02
C PRO A 134 9.74 -12.10 -18.10
N SER A 135 10.85 -12.53 -18.69
CA SER A 135 11.17 -13.95 -18.94
C SER A 135 11.27 -14.82 -17.69
N GLN A 136 11.42 -14.19 -16.52
CA GLN A 136 11.41 -14.88 -15.22
C GLN A 136 10.03 -15.42 -14.82
N TYR A 137 8.96 -14.90 -15.41
CA TYR A 137 7.61 -15.34 -15.11
C TYR A 137 7.09 -16.24 -16.22
N GLY A 138 6.53 -17.39 -15.85
CA GLY A 138 5.97 -18.37 -16.77
C GLY A 138 4.83 -19.17 -16.17
N GLY A 139 4.27 -20.07 -16.95
CA GLY A 139 3.25 -21.03 -16.50
C GLY A 139 1.82 -20.47 -16.40
N ARG A 140 1.58 -19.20 -16.74
CA ARG A 140 0.26 -18.58 -16.78
C ARG A 140 0.12 -17.69 -18.02
N LEU A 141 -1.12 -17.50 -18.48
CA LEU A 141 -1.40 -16.90 -19.79
C LEU A 141 -1.93 -15.47 -19.73
N SER A 142 -2.60 -15.09 -18.63
CA SER A 142 -3.36 -13.85 -18.56
C SER A 142 -2.59 -12.70 -17.89
N SER A 143 -2.17 -12.90 -16.65
CA SER A 143 -1.43 -11.87 -15.90
C SER A 143 -0.47 -12.46 -14.89
N VAL A 144 0.45 -11.60 -14.41
CA VAL A 144 1.29 -11.87 -13.24
C VAL A 144 1.02 -10.80 -12.19
N ILE A 145 0.73 -11.20 -10.97
CA ILE A 145 0.55 -10.35 -9.81
C ILE A 145 1.67 -10.68 -8.82
N ASP A 146 2.62 -9.77 -8.71
CA ASP A 146 3.76 -9.88 -7.79
C ASP A 146 3.47 -9.03 -6.55
N VAL A 147 3.16 -9.69 -5.45
CA VAL A 147 2.85 -9.07 -4.15
C VAL A 147 4.11 -9.11 -3.29
N ARG A 148 4.56 -7.96 -2.84
CA ARG A 148 5.75 -7.83 -1.99
C ARG A 148 5.38 -7.41 -0.60
N MET A 149 5.90 -8.15 0.38
CA MET A 149 5.72 -7.82 1.78
C MET A 149 6.70 -6.72 2.24
N LYS A 150 6.38 -6.11 3.37
CA LYS A 150 7.26 -5.16 4.05
C LYS A 150 8.41 -5.90 4.74
N ASP A 151 9.54 -5.23 4.83
CA ASP A 151 10.72 -5.76 5.52
C ASP A 151 10.64 -5.61 7.06
N GLY A 152 9.61 -4.91 7.58
CA GLY A 152 9.50 -4.55 8.99
C GLY A 152 10.30 -3.28 9.35
N ASN A 153 10.02 -2.73 10.53
CA ASN A 153 10.67 -1.51 10.99
C ASN A 153 11.96 -1.85 11.75
N ASN A 154 13.11 -1.40 11.24
CA ASN A 154 14.41 -1.66 11.86
C ASN A 154 14.83 -0.64 12.94
N GLN A 155 13.99 0.38 13.21
CA GLN A 155 14.30 1.46 14.16
C GLN A 155 13.54 1.31 15.48
N LYS A 156 12.26 0.99 15.40
CA LYS A 156 11.36 0.94 16.54
C LYS A 156 10.27 -0.11 16.36
N PHE A 157 9.76 -0.60 17.48
CA PHE A 157 8.57 -1.44 17.48
C PHE A 157 7.35 -0.63 17.08
N SER A 158 6.54 -1.20 16.21
CA SER A 158 5.24 -0.64 15.86
C SER A 158 4.24 -1.78 15.64
N GLY A 159 2.97 -1.46 15.85
CA GLY A 159 1.88 -2.40 15.62
C GLY A 159 0.69 -1.68 15.02
N THR A 160 0.01 -2.35 14.12
CA THR A 160 -1.26 -1.91 13.55
C THR A 160 -2.28 -3.01 13.70
N GLY A 161 -3.50 -2.64 14.00
CA GLY A 161 -4.59 -3.59 14.14
C GLY A 161 -5.90 -2.99 13.66
N GLY A 162 -6.82 -3.85 13.29
CA GLY A 162 -8.16 -3.48 12.89
C GLY A 162 -9.15 -4.57 13.28
N ILE A 163 -10.32 -4.14 13.71
CA ILE A 163 -11.44 -5.01 13.99
C ILE A 163 -12.56 -4.60 13.05
N GLY A 164 -12.93 -5.47 12.14
CA GLY A 164 -14.05 -5.32 11.23
C GLY A 164 -15.24 -6.15 11.67
N LEU A 165 -16.33 -6.09 10.92
CA LEU A 165 -17.52 -6.89 11.19
C LEU A 165 -17.30 -8.39 10.95
N ILE A 166 -16.41 -8.75 10.05
CA ILE A 166 -16.18 -10.13 9.60
C ILE A 166 -14.76 -10.58 9.91
N THR A 167 -13.79 -9.67 9.85
CA THR A 167 -12.37 -10.00 10.00
C THR A 167 -11.72 -9.15 11.08
N SER A 168 -10.69 -9.69 11.69
CA SER A 168 -9.80 -8.95 12.58
C SER A 168 -8.37 -9.18 12.10
N ARG A 169 -7.55 -8.13 12.12
CA ARG A 169 -6.15 -8.20 11.72
C ARG A 169 -5.25 -7.56 12.77
N LEU A 170 -4.07 -8.11 12.89
CA LEU A 170 -3.03 -7.58 13.76
C LEU A 170 -1.69 -7.74 13.04
N THR A 171 -0.93 -6.68 12.97
CA THR A 171 0.42 -6.70 12.42
C THR A 171 1.36 -6.09 13.44
N VAL A 172 2.44 -6.78 13.75
CA VAL A 172 3.49 -6.32 14.67
C VAL A 172 4.81 -6.36 13.93
N GLU A 173 5.57 -5.29 14.02
CA GLU A 173 6.87 -5.16 13.39
C GLU A 173 7.88 -4.50 14.34
N GLY A 174 9.15 -4.81 14.18
CA GLY A 174 10.18 -4.19 14.99
C GLY A 174 11.59 -4.69 14.68
N PRO A 175 12.61 -4.06 15.30
CA PRO A 175 13.99 -4.48 15.17
C PRO A 175 14.28 -5.72 16.01
N ILE A 176 14.97 -6.70 15.42
CA ILE A 176 15.69 -7.74 16.16
C ILE A 176 17.05 -7.18 16.56
N ILE A 177 17.74 -6.57 15.60
CA ILE A 177 18.96 -5.81 15.81
C ILE A 177 18.74 -4.44 15.19
N LYS A 178 18.79 -3.40 16.00
CA LYS A 178 18.55 -2.02 15.56
C LYS A 178 19.44 -1.68 14.37
N ASP A 179 18.85 -1.01 13.38
CA ASP A 179 19.47 -0.59 12.12
C ASP A 179 19.93 -1.71 11.18
N ASN A 180 19.81 -2.98 11.58
CA ASN A 180 20.34 -4.09 10.80
C ASN A 180 19.26 -5.13 10.45
N THR A 181 18.56 -5.66 11.44
CA THR A 181 17.61 -6.77 11.23
C THR A 181 16.26 -6.44 11.83
N SER A 182 15.20 -6.64 11.07
CA SER A 182 13.82 -6.43 11.50
C SER A 182 12.97 -7.67 11.28
N PHE A 183 11.82 -7.68 11.90
CA PHE A 183 10.77 -8.68 11.68
C PHE A 183 9.43 -8.01 11.46
N ILE A 184 8.54 -8.70 10.79
CA ILE A 184 7.12 -8.39 10.67
C ILE A 184 6.33 -9.68 10.80
N VAL A 185 5.25 -9.62 11.58
CA VAL A 185 4.29 -10.72 11.78
C VAL A 185 2.90 -10.15 11.62
N SER A 186 2.09 -10.80 10.81
CA SER A 186 0.71 -10.37 10.53
C SER A 186 -0.23 -11.57 10.39
#